data_b7d1f7c18cf2ac2d7d36f965d25aab90
#
_entry.id   b7d1f7c18cf2ac2d7d36f965d25aab90
#
_cell.length_a   1.000
_cell.length_b   1.000
_cell.length_c   1.000
_cell.angle_alpha   90.00
_cell.angle_beta   90.00
_cell.angle_gamma   90.00
#
_symmetry.space_group_name_H-M   'P 1'
#
loop_
_entity.id
_entity.type
_entity.pdbx_description
1 polymer ?
#
loop_
_entity_poly.entity_id
_entity_poly.type
_entity_poly.pdbx_seq_one_letter_code
_entity_poly.pdbx_strand_id
1 'polypeptide(L)'
;MLSVFYDVAPVTQYSSAVFDAFASQIKVSPSLELLRLEIGIWMQLWGAYLYALDKNATLGSSLEPLDKRAFSYGSGSAYPPDRSHVIFPSVFTLQWTNASLDETMAFALRQMSYSIRAAALADGQNVSHAAKYLNYALFGTPLKDMYGGNVERLREIRAAIDPDDVMGLAGGWKF
;
A
#
# COMPACT_ATOMS: atom_id res chain seq x y z
N MET A 1 -10.67 -5.07 -20.60
CA MET A 1 -9.99 -5.81 -19.48
C MET A 1 -10.16 -4.95 -18.25
N LEU A 2 -10.42 -5.54 -17.09
CA LEU A 2 -10.50 -4.80 -15.82
C LEU A 2 -9.09 -4.70 -15.23
N SER A 3 -8.60 -3.49 -15.01
CA SER A 3 -7.34 -3.24 -14.28
C SER A 3 -7.65 -3.02 -12.80
N VAL A 4 -6.90 -3.70 -11.93
CA VAL A 4 -7.03 -3.58 -10.48
C VAL A 4 -5.63 -3.38 -9.90
N PHE A 5 -5.39 -2.24 -9.27
CA PHE A 5 -4.13 -1.95 -8.60
C PHE A 5 -4.37 -1.67 -7.12
N TYR A 6 -3.38 -2.01 -6.33
CA TYR A 6 -3.33 -1.77 -4.91
C TYR A 6 -2.05 -1.00 -4.59
N ASP A 7 -2.08 -0.21 -3.54
CA ASP A 7 -0.88 0.22 -2.84
C ASP A 7 -1.15 0.28 -1.33
N VAL A 8 -0.09 0.21 -0.54
CA VAL A 8 -0.18 0.06 0.90
C VAL A 8 0.71 1.06 1.61
N ALA A 9 0.14 1.73 2.59
CA ALA A 9 0.87 2.57 3.54
C ALA A 9 0.99 1.85 4.88
N PRO A 10 2.21 1.57 5.36
CA PRO A 10 2.41 1.03 6.70
C PRO A 10 2.19 2.12 7.74
N VAL A 11 1.43 1.82 8.77
CA VAL A 11 1.25 2.67 9.95
C VAL A 11 1.34 1.81 11.21
N THR A 12 1.74 2.38 12.34
CA THR A 12 1.81 1.67 13.62
C THR A 12 0.58 1.88 14.48
N GLN A 13 -0.18 2.92 14.19
CA GLN A 13 -1.46 3.23 14.82
C GLN A 13 -2.31 4.11 13.92
N TYR A 14 -3.62 4.04 14.08
CA TYR A 14 -4.57 4.92 13.43
C TYR A 14 -4.83 6.15 14.32
N SER A 15 -3.85 7.07 14.34
CA SER A 15 -3.99 8.35 15.02
C SER A 15 -4.86 9.33 14.22
N SER A 16 -5.28 10.44 14.85
CA SER A 16 -5.99 11.50 14.15
C SER A 16 -5.14 12.05 12.99
N ALA A 17 -3.82 12.17 13.15
CA ALA A 17 -2.94 12.65 12.08
C ALA A 17 -2.92 11.72 10.86
N VAL A 18 -2.98 10.41 11.05
CA VAL A 18 -3.12 9.44 9.95
C VAL A 18 -4.48 9.59 9.27
N PHE A 19 -5.56 9.75 10.05
CA PHE A 19 -6.88 10.02 9.49
C PHE A 19 -6.95 11.37 8.78
N ASP A 20 -6.30 12.41 9.32
CA ASP A 20 -6.24 13.73 8.69
C ASP A 20 -5.47 13.70 7.36
N ALA A 21 -4.44 12.86 7.25
CA ALA A 21 -3.75 12.63 5.98
C ALA A 21 -4.63 11.89 4.97
N PHE A 22 -5.40 10.90 5.40
CA PHE A 22 -6.46 10.34 4.57
C PHE A 22 -7.43 11.43 4.12
N ALA A 23 -7.89 12.27 5.07
CA ALA A 23 -8.82 13.36 4.81
C ALA A 23 -8.25 14.43 3.87
N SER A 24 -6.99 14.81 4.02
CA SER A 24 -6.36 15.87 3.20
C SER A 24 -6.19 15.46 1.74
N GLN A 25 -5.96 14.17 1.46
CA GLN A 25 -6.02 13.64 0.10
C GLN A 25 -7.41 13.83 -0.52
N ILE A 26 -8.36 14.08 0.30
CA ILE A 26 -9.78 14.18 0.06
C ILE A 26 -10.30 15.63 0.14
N LYS A 27 -9.47 16.60 0.46
CA LYS A 27 -9.83 18.01 0.72
C LYS A 27 -10.78 18.22 1.89
N VAL A 28 -10.49 17.63 3.04
CA VAL A 28 -11.44 17.60 4.14
C VAL A 28 -10.88 17.99 5.51
N SER A 29 -11.77 18.50 6.33
CA SER A 29 -11.68 19.13 7.65
C SER A 29 -11.15 18.27 8.82
N PRO A 30 -10.52 18.89 9.84
CA PRO A 30 -9.70 18.18 10.85
C PRO A 30 -10.45 17.53 12.04
N SER A 31 -11.76 17.32 12.02
CA SER A 31 -12.42 16.64 13.13
C SER A 31 -12.78 15.18 12.85
N LEU A 32 -12.58 14.30 13.83
CA LEU A 32 -12.76 12.85 13.68
C LEU A 32 -14.22 12.45 13.34
N GLU A 33 -15.21 13.23 13.79
CA GLU A 33 -16.61 12.99 13.47
C GLU A 33 -16.97 13.47 12.06
N LEU A 34 -16.43 14.61 11.67
CA LEU A 34 -16.49 15.08 10.29
C LEU A 34 -15.77 14.12 9.37
N LEU A 35 -14.62 13.54 9.77
CA LEU A 35 -13.85 12.60 8.96
C LEU A 35 -14.68 11.37 8.55
N ARG A 36 -15.51 10.82 9.43
CA ARG A 36 -16.40 9.70 9.09
C ARG A 36 -17.45 10.07 8.06
N LEU A 37 -18.03 11.27 8.18
CA LEU A 37 -18.99 11.79 7.22
C LEU A 37 -18.32 12.10 5.89
N GLU A 38 -17.14 12.63 5.93
CA GLU A 38 -16.37 13.14 4.83
C GLU A 38 -15.66 12.03 4.03
N ILE A 39 -15.24 10.93 4.65
CA ILE A 39 -14.84 9.71 3.92
C ILE A 39 -15.99 9.23 3.01
N GLY A 40 -17.23 9.31 3.50
CA GLY A 40 -18.39 8.98 2.68
C GLY A 40 -18.57 9.95 1.51
N ILE A 41 -18.47 11.25 1.74
CA ILE A 41 -18.54 12.28 0.71
C ILE A 41 -17.37 12.14 -0.27
N TRP A 42 -16.20 11.85 0.22
CA TRP A 42 -15.01 11.67 -0.60
C TRP A 42 -15.09 10.44 -1.51
N MET A 43 -15.52 9.32 -0.98
CA MET A 43 -15.77 8.14 -1.82
C MET A 43 -16.78 8.48 -2.94
N GLN A 44 -17.74 9.38 -2.65
CA GLN A 44 -18.68 9.87 -3.66
C GLN A 44 -18.01 10.82 -4.67
N LEU A 45 -17.21 11.78 -4.21
CA LEU A 45 -16.57 12.78 -5.09
C LEU A 45 -15.48 12.15 -5.96
N TRP A 46 -14.63 11.31 -5.39
CA TRP A 46 -13.63 10.56 -6.16
C TRP A 46 -14.30 9.49 -7.03
N GLY A 47 -15.31 8.83 -6.52
CA GLY A 47 -16.12 7.94 -7.32
C GLY A 47 -16.71 8.67 -8.52
N ALA A 48 -17.23 9.89 -8.36
CA ALA A 48 -17.74 10.70 -9.46
C ALA A 48 -16.63 11.13 -10.43
N TYR A 49 -15.46 11.53 -9.93
CA TYR A 49 -14.31 11.91 -10.76
C TYR A 49 -13.78 10.70 -11.56
N LEU A 50 -13.55 9.58 -10.89
CA LEU A 50 -13.10 8.35 -11.54
C LEU A 50 -14.14 7.82 -12.54
N TYR A 51 -15.43 7.90 -12.18
CA TYR A 51 -16.52 7.56 -13.07
C TYR A 51 -16.60 8.47 -14.30
N ALA A 52 -16.17 9.74 -14.17
CA ALA A 52 -16.08 10.64 -15.33
C ALA A 52 -14.94 10.24 -16.29
N LEU A 53 -13.84 9.69 -15.75
CA LEU A 53 -12.71 9.18 -16.54
C LEU A 53 -13.00 7.79 -17.13
N ASP A 54 -13.58 6.91 -16.32
CA ASP A 54 -14.00 5.57 -16.72
C ASP A 54 -15.26 5.20 -15.93
N LYS A 55 -16.38 4.97 -16.64
CA LYS A 55 -17.67 4.64 -16.02
C LYS A 55 -17.68 3.36 -15.18
N ASN A 56 -16.67 2.52 -15.34
CA ASN A 56 -16.49 1.29 -14.58
C ASN A 56 -15.44 1.45 -13.44
N ALA A 57 -14.91 2.66 -13.27
CA ALA A 57 -13.91 2.89 -12.22
C ALA A 57 -14.54 2.79 -10.83
N THR A 58 -13.82 2.13 -9.91
CA THR A 58 -14.17 2.07 -8.50
C THR A 58 -12.95 2.37 -7.64
N LEU A 59 -13.20 2.96 -6.47
CA LEU A 59 -12.20 3.25 -5.46
C LEU A 59 -12.61 2.56 -4.15
N GLY A 60 -11.65 1.88 -3.52
CA GLY A 60 -11.80 1.31 -2.20
C GLY A 60 -10.62 1.66 -1.30
N SER A 61 -10.85 1.64 0.01
CA SER A 61 -9.77 1.64 0.99
C SER A 61 -10.11 0.71 2.13
N SER A 62 -9.11 0.04 2.70
CA SER A 62 -9.25 -0.76 3.90
C SER A 62 -8.14 -0.45 4.88
N LEU A 63 -8.49 -0.49 6.17
CA LEU A 63 -7.57 -0.43 7.29
C LEU A 63 -7.55 -1.82 7.91
N GLU A 64 -6.36 -2.42 8.01
CA GLU A 64 -6.21 -3.79 8.49
C GLU A 64 -5.49 -3.81 9.85
N PRO A 65 -6.24 -3.69 10.98
CA PRO A 65 -5.67 -3.71 12.31
C PRO A 65 -5.28 -5.15 12.70
N LEU A 66 -4.20 -5.66 12.13
CA LEU A 66 -3.68 -6.99 12.44
C LEU A 66 -3.19 -7.03 13.90
N ASP A 67 -3.40 -8.18 14.57
CA ASP A 67 -2.79 -8.40 15.88
C ASP A 67 -1.27 -8.24 15.76
N LYS A 68 -0.71 -7.36 16.59
CA LYS A 68 0.74 -7.09 16.60
C LYS A 68 1.60 -8.33 16.79
N ARG A 69 1.06 -9.41 17.34
CA ARG A 69 1.73 -10.70 17.47
C ARG A 69 1.79 -11.46 16.16
N ALA A 70 0.96 -11.12 15.15
CA ALA A 70 0.92 -11.85 13.88
C ALA A 70 2.29 -11.95 13.22
N PHE A 71 3.11 -10.90 13.30
CA PHE A 71 4.45 -10.85 12.74
C PHE A 71 5.55 -11.40 13.65
N SER A 72 5.24 -11.68 14.92
CA SER A 72 6.20 -12.28 15.87
C SER A 72 6.29 -13.80 15.76
N TYR A 73 5.29 -14.44 15.15
CA TYR A 73 5.28 -15.89 14.95
C TYR A 73 6.14 -16.28 13.74
N GLY A 74 6.87 -17.38 13.93
CA GLY A 74 7.73 -17.95 12.89
C GLY A 74 9.09 -17.24 12.78
N SER A 75 10.08 -18.00 12.38
CA SER A 75 11.43 -17.52 12.05
C SER A 75 11.78 -18.02 10.66
N GLY A 76 12.62 -17.28 9.94
CA GLY A 76 13.13 -17.72 8.63
C GLY A 76 12.32 -17.27 7.41
N SER A 77 11.19 -16.57 7.57
CA SER A 77 10.53 -15.88 6.44
C SER A 77 11.28 -14.60 6.08
N ALA A 78 11.37 -14.32 4.78
CA ALA A 78 11.98 -13.07 4.30
C ALA A 78 11.14 -11.84 4.61
N TYR A 79 9.84 -12.01 4.85
CA TYR A 79 8.90 -10.94 5.20
C TYR A 79 8.20 -11.23 6.53
N PRO A 80 7.97 -10.22 7.37
CA PRO A 80 8.56 -8.88 7.29
C PRO A 80 10.06 -8.93 7.61
N PRO A 81 10.88 -8.04 6.99
CA PRO A 81 12.33 -8.02 7.24
C PRO A 81 12.69 -7.61 8.67
N ASP A 82 11.85 -6.79 9.29
CA ASP A 82 11.93 -6.41 10.71
C ASP A 82 10.64 -6.83 11.43
N ARG A 83 10.76 -7.76 12.36
CA ARG A 83 9.64 -8.31 13.15
C ARG A 83 9.45 -7.59 14.49
N SER A 84 10.31 -6.64 14.84
CA SER A 84 10.24 -5.87 16.08
C SER A 84 9.13 -4.81 16.06
N HIS A 85 8.68 -4.43 14.88
CA HIS A 85 7.70 -3.38 14.68
C HIS A 85 6.34 -3.96 14.23
N VAL A 86 5.29 -3.39 14.81
CA VAL A 86 3.92 -3.64 14.37
C VAL A 86 3.63 -2.77 13.17
N ILE A 87 3.06 -3.37 12.13
CA ILE A 87 2.62 -2.68 10.92
C ILE A 87 1.15 -2.99 10.73
N PHE A 88 0.34 -1.95 10.55
CA PHE A 88 -1.05 -2.06 10.12
C PHE A 88 -1.15 -1.65 8.66
N PRO A 89 -1.38 -2.57 7.73
CA PRO A 89 -1.57 -2.22 6.34
C PRO A 89 -2.77 -1.29 6.15
N SER A 90 -2.56 -0.22 5.43
CA SER A 90 -3.61 0.70 4.98
C SER A 90 -3.65 0.62 3.46
N VAL A 91 -4.66 -0.04 2.92
CA VAL A 91 -4.72 -0.44 1.52
C VAL A 91 -5.62 0.50 0.73
N PHE A 92 -5.16 0.92 -0.44
CA PHE A 92 -5.97 1.59 -1.45
C PHE A 92 -6.15 0.67 -2.65
N THR A 93 -7.36 0.62 -3.16
CA THR A 93 -7.73 -0.18 -4.33
C THR A 93 -8.37 0.72 -5.37
N LEU A 94 -7.83 0.74 -6.57
CA LEU A 94 -8.47 1.34 -7.75
C LEU A 94 -8.74 0.25 -8.77
N GLN A 95 -9.92 0.32 -9.38
CA GLN A 95 -10.31 -0.56 -10.49
C GLN A 95 -10.84 0.30 -11.63
N TRP A 96 -10.47 -0.01 -12.86
CA TRP A 96 -10.91 0.70 -14.07
C TRP A 96 -10.82 -0.21 -15.29
N THR A 97 -11.41 0.21 -16.40
CA THR A 97 -11.42 -0.58 -17.64
C THR A 97 -10.65 0.05 -18.79
N ASN A 98 -10.39 1.36 -18.72
CA ASN A 98 -9.66 2.08 -19.74
C ASN A 98 -8.14 2.01 -19.46
N ALA A 99 -7.43 1.14 -20.15
CA ALA A 99 -5.99 0.93 -20.00
C ALA A 99 -5.15 2.20 -20.24
N SER A 100 -5.65 3.21 -20.95
CA SER A 100 -4.93 4.48 -21.10
C SER A 100 -4.78 5.26 -19.79
N LEU A 101 -5.52 4.88 -18.75
CA LEU A 101 -5.46 5.48 -17.41
C LEU A 101 -4.47 4.77 -16.46
N ASP A 102 -3.85 3.66 -16.87
CA ASP A 102 -3.03 2.81 -15.98
C ASP A 102 -1.94 3.63 -15.26
N GLU A 103 -1.18 4.45 -15.99
CA GLU A 103 -0.14 5.29 -15.38
C GLU A 103 -0.71 6.36 -14.44
N THR A 104 -1.84 6.96 -14.79
CA THR A 104 -2.52 7.96 -13.97
C THR A 104 -3.00 7.34 -12.66
N MET A 105 -3.60 6.16 -12.72
CA MET A 105 -4.11 5.45 -11.54
C MET A 105 -2.97 4.95 -10.65
N ALA A 106 -1.90 4.40 -11.25
CA ALA A 106 -0.71 3.99 -10.52
C ALA A 106 -0.04 5.19 -9.81
N PHE A 107 0.06 6.32 -10.47
CA PHE A 107 0.57 7.56 -9.86
C PHE A 107 -0.30 8.00 -8.69
N ALA A 108 -1.62 8.03 -8.84
CA ALA A 108 -2.55 8.40 -7.78
C ALA A 108 -2.40 7.50 -6.54
N LEU A 109 -2.32 6.17 -6.73
CA LEU A 109 -2.09 5.22 -5.64
C LEU A 109 -0.78 5.49 -4.90
N ARG A 110 0.32 5.73 -5.64
CA ARG A 110 1.62 6.06 -5.02
C ARG A 110 1.53 7.33 -4.19
N GLN A 111 0.84 8.36 -4.68
CA GLN A 111 0.67 9.62 -3.94
C GLN A 111 -0.15 9.44 -2.66
N MET A 112 -1.25 8.67 -2.71
CA MET A 112 -2.05 8.34 -1.53
C MET A 112 -1.21 7.62 -0.47
N SER A 113 -0.53 6.56 -0.86
CA SER A 113 0.34 5.78 0.03
C SER A 113 1.47 6.62 0.64
N TYR A 114 2.11 7.46 -0.17
CA TYR A 114 3.17 8.37 0.27
C TYR A 114 2.66 9.38 1.30
N SER A 115 1.52 10.00 1.06
CA SER A 115 0.94 11.00 1.94
C SER A 115 0.55 10.43 3.31
N ILE A 116 -0.04 9.24 3.34
CA ILE A 116 -0.36 8.55 4.59
C ILE A 116 0.91 8.23 5.39
N ARG A 117 1.94 7.72 4.72
CA ARG A 117 3.22 7.45 5.37
C ARG A 117 3.87 8.73 5.90
N ALA A 118 3.83 9.82 5.13
CA ALA A 118 4.36 11.12 5.56
C ALA A 118 3.64 11.65 6.80
N ALA A 119 2.31 11.50 6.87
CA ALA A 119 1.55 11.89 8.05
C ALA A 119 1.86 11.01 9.26
N ALA A 120 2.03 9.72 9.09
CA ALA A 120 2.43 8.81 10.17
C ALA A 120 3.81 9.19 10.72
N LEU A 121 4.77 9.54 9.85
CA LEU A 121 6.09 10.03 10.27
C LEU A 121 5.99 11.36 11.01
N ALA A 122 5.17 12.30 10.54
CA ALA A 122 4.95 13.59 11.19
C ALA A 122 4.27 13.44 12.57
N ASP A 123 3.44 12.40 12.73
CA ASP A 123 2.80 12.01 13.99
C ASP A 123 3.77 11.27 14.95
N GLY A 124 5.03 11.08 14.58
CA GLY A 124 6.05 10.41 15.39
C GLY A 124 6.03 8.89 15.31
N GLN A 125 5.28 8.29 14.41
CA GLN A 125 5.29 6.84 14.22
C GLN A 125 6.59 6.38 13.57
N ASN A 126 7.17 5.29 14.09
CA ASN A 126 8.42 4.74 13.54
C ASN A 126 8.16 3.87 12.30
N VAL A 127 7.81 4.52 11.19
CA VAL A 127 7.53 3.87 9.90
C VAL A 127 8.55 4.18 8.80
N SER A 128 9.67 4.83 9.16
CA SER A 128 10.72 5.21 8.19
C SER A 128 11.30 4.01 7.42
N HIS A 129 11.40 2.86 8.10
CA HIS A 129 11.90 1.60 7.53
C HIS A 129 10.85 0.50 7.51
N ALA A 130 9.58 0.85 7.75
CA ALA A 130 8.49 -0.13 7.73
C ALA A 130 8.32 -0.69 6.33
N ALA A 131 8.32 -2.03 6.24
CA ALA A 131 8.16 -2.73 4.98
C ALA A 131 6.74 -2.58 4.42
N LYS A 132 6.62 -2.39 3.12
CA LYS A 132 5.34 -2.52 2.43
C LYS A 132 4.92 -3.98 2.39
N TYR A 133 3.63 -4.25 2.62
CA TYR A 133 3.11 -5.61 2.53
C TYR A 133 3.08 -6.06 1.07
N LEU A 134 3.84 -7.09 0.77
CA LEU A 134 4.15 -7.50 -0.61
C LEU A 134 2.92 -7.88 -1.45
N ASN A 135 1.84 -8.40 -0.83
CA ASN A 135 0.62 -8.79 -1.54
C ASN A 135 -0.21 -7.59 -2.03
N TYR A 136 0.02 -6.40 -1.45
CA TYR A 136 -0.69 -5.17 -1.80
C TYR A 136 0.24 -4.12 -2.41
N ALA A 137 1.53 -4.41 -2.51
CA ALA A 137 2.48 -3.48 -3.06
C ALA A 137 2.26 -3.31 -4.57
N LEU A 138 2.20 -2.04 -5.00
CA LEU A 138 2.04 -1.71 -6.42
C LEU A 138 3.23 -2.22 -7.22
N PHE A 139 3.00 -2.63 -8.46
CA PHE A 139 4.07 -3.01 -9.38
C PHE A 139 5.14 -1.90 -9.48
N GLY A 140 6.40 -2.30 -9.63
CA GLY A 140 7.52 -1.37 -9.61
C GLY A 140 7.91 -0.87 -8.21
N THR A 141 7.27 -1.35 -7.14
CA THR A 141 7.74 -1.10 -5.77
C THR A 141 9.15 -1.72 -5.62
N PRO A 142 10.15 -0.96 -5.14
CA PRO A 142 11.48 -1.50 -4.92
C PRO A 142 11.48 -2.69 -3.97
N LEU A 143 12.17 -3.77 -4.31
CA LEU A 143 12.28 -4.96 -3.45
C LEU A 143 12.74 -4.61 -2.03
N LYS A 144 13.63 -3.62 -1.91
CA LYS A 144 14.13 -3.14 -0.62
C LYS A 144 13.02 -2.58 0.29
N ASP A 145 11.98 -1.99 -0.30
CA ASP A 145 10.84 -1.44 0.45
C ASP A 145 9.94 -2.55 1.02
N MET A 146 10.03 -3.77 0.49
CA MET A 146 9.27 -4.94 0.93
C MET A 146 10.11 -5.88 1.79
N TYR A 147 11.33 -6.18 1.38
CA TYR A 147 12.17 -7.22 1.98
C TYR A 147 13.38 -6.69 2.75
N GLY A 148 13.61 -5.37 2.74
CA GLY A 148 14.73 -4.74 3.48
C GLY A 148 16.09 -5.35 3.13
N GLY A 149 16.83 -5.76 4.14
CA GLY A 149 18.14 -6.39 4.00
C GLY A 149 18.12 -7.82 3.46
N ASN A 150 16.95 -8.45 3.32
CA ASN A 150 16.84 -9.83 2.86
C ASN A 150 16.95 -9.97 1.33
N VAL A 151 16.97 -8.87 0.58
CA VAL A 151 16.96 -8.87 -0.91
C VAL A 151 18.16 -9.65 -1.46
N GLU A 152 19.36 -9.42 -0.95
CA GLU A 152 20.57 -10.10 -1.44
C GLU A 152 20.49 -11.61 -1.20
N ARG A 153 20.02 -12.01 -0.03
CA ARG A 153 19.82 -13.44 0.28
C ARG A 153 18.78 -14.10 -0.62
N LEU A 154 17.72 -13.38 -0.96
CA LEU A 154 16.71 -13.86 -1.91
C LEU A 154 17.28 -14.02 -3.33
N ARG A 155 18.16 -13.10 -3.76
CA ARG A 155 18.89 -13.22 -5.04
C ARG A 155 19.80 -14.43 -5.08
N GLU A 156 20.55 -14.69 -4.02
CA GLU A 156 21.40 -15.89 -3.91
C GLU A 156 20.56 -17.17 -4.00
N ILE A 157 19.43 -17.23 -3.27
CA ILE A 157 18.52 -18.37 -3.30
C ILE A 157 17.95 -18.57 -4.72
N ARG A 158 17.48 -17.50 -5.33
CA ARG A 158 16.97 -17.54 -6.72
C ARG A 158 18.04 -18.05 -7.67
N ALA A 159 19.25 -17.51 -7.64
CA ALA A 159 20.33 -17.95 -8.52
C ALA A 159 20.73 -19.42 -8.33
N ALA A 160 20.58 -19.94 -7.12
CA ALA A 160 20.89 -21.35 -6.83
C ALA A 160 19.78 -22.32 -7.24
N ILE A 161 18.49 -21.91 -7.12
CA ILE A 161 17.34 -22.79 -7.32
C ILE A 161 16.72 -22.64 -8.70
N ASP A 162 16.73 -21.42 -9.24
CA ASP A 162 16.13 -21.05 -10.53
C ASP A 162 17.11 -20.20 -11.36
N PRO A 163 18.27 -20.79 -11.77
CA PRO A 163 19.30 -20.05 -12.50
C PRO A 163 18.81 -19.51 -13.86
N ASP A 164 17.87 -20.21 -14.48
CA ASP A 164 17.29 -19.86 -15.78
C ASP A 164 16.09 -18.92 -15.69
N ASP A 165 15.74 -18.46 -14.47
CA ASP A 165 14.61 -17.56 -14.20
C ASP A 165 13.25 -18.06 -14.72
N VAL A 166 13.03 -19.38 -14.66
CA VAL A 166 11.80 -20.01 -15.14
C VAL A 166 10.59 -19.49 -14.37
N MET A 167 10.72 -19.32 -13.05
CA MET A 167 9.65 -18.74 -12.22
C MET A 167 9.37 -17.28 -12.56
N GLY A 168 10.37 -16.57 -13.10
CA GLY A 168 10.22 -15.24 -13.62
C GLY A 168 9.20 -15.12 -14.76
N LEU A 169 8.99 -16.18 -15.53
CA LEU A 169 7.98 -16.23 -16.60
C LEU A 169 6.55 -16.24 -16.06
N ALA A 170 6.33 -16.72 -14.85
CA ALA A 170 5.03 -16.72 -14.18
C ALA A 170 4.64 -15.34 -13.60
N GLY A 171 5.50 -14.34 -13.68
CA GLY A 171 5.29 -13.02 -13.08
C GLY A 171 5.81 -12.94 -11.64
N GLY A 172 5.29 -11.98 -10.86
CA GLY A 172 5.71 -11.75 -9.49
C GLY A 172 6.93 -10.84 -9.36
N TRP A 173 7.51 -10.83 -8.15
CA TRP A 173 8.65 -9.97 -7.83
C TRP A 173 9.96 -10.56 -8.39
N LYS A 174 10.72 -9.73 -9.09
CA LYS A 174 11.98 -10.14 -9.72
C LYS A 174 13.17 -9.85 -8.80
N PHE A 175 13.83 -10.89 -8.33
CA PHE A 175 15.02 -10.80 -7.50
C PHE A 175 16.31 -10.79 -8.31
#